data_1669255e98f4402b2d246f86dd545051
#
_entry.id   1669255e98f4402b2d246f86dd545051
#
_cell.length_a   1.000
_cell.length_b   1.000
_cell.length_c   1.000
_cell.angle_alpha   90.00
_cell.angle_beta   90.00
_cell.angle_gamma   90.00
#
_symmetry.space_group_name_H-M   'P 1'
#
loop_
_entity.id
_entity.type
_entity.pdbx_description
1 polymer ?
#
loop_
_entity_poly.entity_id
_entity_poly.type
_entity_poly.pdbx_seq_one_letter_code
_entity_poly.pdbx_strand_id
1 'polypeptide(L)'
;MEARKIIITGGATRIGAAIAKKLSGKEIEILIHYNKSKSKAESLKKELQKKGSKVFLVRGDLSKEKDVNKIIKFAKSKLKFFDCLINNASLFENDKIENFTTDSWGKHLRTNLRTPALLSKMFARNIKGKNNNIINIIDQRVFKLTPFFFHIL
;
A
#
# COMPACT_ATOMS: atom_id res chain seq x y z
N MET A 1 -10.71 -8.41 22.92
CA MET A 1 -9.71 -8.94 21.95
C MET A 1 -8.79 -7.80 21.54
N GLU A 2 -7.52 -8.07 21.25
CA GLU A 2 -6.59 -7.04 20.76
C GLU A 2 -6.94 -6.66 19.32
N ALA A 3 -6.94 -5.33 19.00
CA ALA A 3 -7.33 -4.84 17.69
C ALA A 3 -6.41 -5.35 16.58
N ARG A 4 -6.97 -5.81 15.46
CA ARG A 4 -6.21 -6.18 14.26
C ARG A 4 -5.63 -4.95 13.58
N LYS A 5 -4.39 -5.03 13.17
CA LYS A 5 -3.60 -3.91 12.64
C LYS A 5 -3.21 -4.13 11.20
N ILE A 6 -3.78 -3.32 10.32
CA ILE A 6 -3.72 -3.49 8.87
C ILE A 6 -2.99 -2.31 8.24
N ILE A 7 -2.07 -2.57 7.34
CA ILE A 7 -1.41 -1.56 6.51
C ILE A 7 -1.88 -1.73 5.08
N ILE A 8 -2.34 -0.64 4.44
CA ILE A 8 -2.78 -0.65 3.04
C ILE A 8 -2.03 0.43 2.27
N THR A 9 -1.19 0.03 1.32
CA THR A 9 -0.55 0.99 0.41
C THR A 9 -1.50 1.40 -0.70
N GLY A 10 -1.49 2.68 -1.09
CA GLY A 10 -2.47 3.21 -2.07
C GLY A 10 -3.92 3.07 -1.61
N GLY A 11 -4.16 3.04 -0.28
CA GLY A 11 -5.45 2.73 0.31
C GLY A 11 -6.51 3.84 0.23
N ALA A 12 -6.18 5.01 -0.33
CA ALA A 12 -7.09 6.16 -0.33
C ALA A 12 -8.14 6.17 -1.45
N THR A 13 -7.98 5.33 -2.48
CA THR A 13 -8.80 5.36 -3.69
C THR A 13 -8.99 3.98 -4.30
N ARG A 14 -10.00 3.84 -5.17
CA ARG A 14 -10.22 2.65 -6.01
C ARG A 14 -10.21 1.35 -5.17
N ILE A 15 -9.46 0.34 -5.60
CA ILE A 15 -9.37 -0.98 -4.96
C ILE A 15 -8.94 -0.86 -3.50
N GLY A 16 -7.90 -0.07 -3.21
CA GLY A 16 -7.40 0.11 -1.84
C GLY A 16 -8.45 0.68 -0.88
N ALA A 17 -9.24 1.66 -1.35
CA ALA A 17 -10.34 2.22 -0.55
C ALA A 17 -11.49 1.21 -0.34
N ALA A 18 -11.83 0.43 -1.36
CA ALA A 18 -12.84 -0.63 -1.24
C ALA A 18 -12.41 -1.68 -0.21
N ILE A 19 -11.15 -2.11 -0.25
CA ILE A 19 -10.58 -3.04 0.73
C ILE A 19 -10.64 -2.44 2.14
N ALA A 20 -10.20 -1.17 2.31
CA ALA A 20 -10.25 -0.50 3.62
C ALA A 20 -11.67 -0.44 4.19
N LYS A 21 -12.66 -0.12 3.36
CA LYS A 21 -14.09 -0.09 3.73
C LYS A 21 -14.62 -1.47 4.14
N LYS A 22 -14.22 -2.52 3.44
CA LYS A 22 -14.68 -3.89 3.72
C LYS A 22 -14.07 -4.42 5.03
N LEU A 23 -12.81 -4.09 5.31
CA LEU A 23 -12.09 -4.53 6.51
C LEU A 23 -12.38 -3.67 7.74
N SER A 24 -13.03 -2.49 7.58
CA SER A 24 -13.28 -1.57 8.70
C SER A 24 -14.33 -2.09 9.67
N GLY A 25 -14.17 -1.77 10.94
CA GLY A 25 -15.10 -2.13 12.02
C GLY A 25 -14.50 -1.87 13.39
N LYS A 26 -15.20 -2.24 14.44
CA LYS A 26 -14.69 -2.19 15.81
C LYS A 26 -13.46 -3.10 15.93
N GLU A 27 -12.52 -2.73 16.79
CA GLU A 27 -11.26 -3.49 17.01
C GLU A 27 -10.38 -3.62 15.75
N ILE A 28 -10.48 -2.69 14.79
CA ILE A 28 -9.62 -2.61 13.62
C ILE A 28 -8.84 -1.30 13.62
N GLU A 29 -7.52 -1.39 13.54
CA GLU A 29 -6.63 -0.25 13.31
C GLU A 29 -6.10 -0.32 11.88
N ILE A 30 -6.32 0.72 11.07
CA ILE A 30 -5.89 0.75 9.67
C ILE A 30 -4.93 1.90 9.45
N LEU A 31 -3.76 1.60 8.89
CA LEU A 31 -2.85 2.59 8.34
C LEU A 31 -3.03 2.64 6.84
N ILE A 32 -3.50 3.78 6.35
CA ILE A 32 -3.69 4.05 4.92
C ILE A 32 -2.54 4.90 4.42
N HIS A 33 -1.75 4.34 3.50
CA HIS A 33 -0.78 5.11 2.75
C HIS A 33 -1.42 5.72 1.50
N TYR A 34 -1.05 6.95 1.17
CA TYR A 34 -1.41 7.66 -0.05
C TYR A 34 -0.25 8.53 -0.57
N ASN A 35 -0.23 8.82 -1.87
CA ASN A 35 0.74 9.75 -2.47
C ASN A 35 0.11 11.14 -2.70
N LYS A 36 -0.76 11.28 -3.68
CA LYS A 36 -1.34 12.57 -4.12
C LYS A 36 -2.77 12.81 -3.60
N SER A 37 -3.50 11.76 -3.22
CA SER A 37 -4.94 11.79 -2.96
C SER A 37 -5.28 12.18 -1.51
N LYS A 38 -4.76 13.32 -0.99
CA LYS A 38 -4.96 13.74 0.42
C LYS A 38 -6.44 13.88 0.78
N SER A 39 -7.20 14.65 0.01
CA SER A 39 -8.62 14.90 0.29
C SER A 39 -9.44 13.60 0.36
N LYS A 40 -9.19 12.65 -0.58
CA LYS A 40 -9.85 11.34 -0.58
C LYS A 40 -9.43 10.49 0.62
N ALA A 41 -8.15 10.55 1.03
CA ALA A 41 -7.67 9.87 2.23
C ALA A 41 -8.35 10.39 3.50
N GLU A 42 -8.46 11.70 3.66
CA GLU A 42 -9.14 12.31 4.82
C GLU A 42 -10.64 11.99 4.86
N SER A 43 -11.32 12.04 3.72
CA SER A 43 -12.73 11.65 3.61
C SER A 43 -12.92 10.17 4.00
N LEU A 44 -12.10 9.29 3.45
CA LEU A 44 -12.14 7.86 3.77
C LEU A 44 -11.87 7.61 5.25
N LYS A 45 -10.87 8.27 5.84
CA LYS A 45 -10.60 8.18 7.28
C LYS A 45 -11.84 8.47 8.11
N LYS A 46 -12.55 9.58 7.83
CA LYS A 46 -13.79 9.94 8.55
C LYS A 46 -14.87 8.87 8.40
N GLU A 47 -15.03 8.30 7.21
CA GLU A 47 -15.98 7.21 6.94
C GLU A 47 -15.65 5.96 7.78
N LEU A 48 -14.38 5.52 7.79
CA LEU A 48 -13.97 4.33 8.51
C LEU A 48 -14.03 4.52 10.04
N GLN A 49 -13.76 5.73 10.52
CA GLN A 49 -13.90 6.07 11.93
C GLN A 49 -15.35 5.99 12.40
N LYS A 50 -16.32 6.39 11.56
CA LYS A 50 -17.76 6.21 11.86
C LYS A 50 -18.15 4.73 12.00
N LYS A 51 -17.41 3.81 11.37
CA LYS A 51 -17.59 2.35 11.54
C LYS A 51 -16.86 1.78 12.76
N GLY A 52 -16.17 2.62 13.54
CA GLY A 52 -15.47 2.23 14.75
C GLY A 52 -14.00 1.91 14.57
N SER A 53 -13.43 2.02 13.37
CA SER A 53 -12.00 1.77 13.15
C SER A 53 -11.14 2.93 13.62
N LYS A 54 -9.95 2.62 14.14
CA LYS A 54 -8.89 3.60 14.36
C LYS A 54 -8.05 3.73 13.09
N VAL A 55 -7.98 4.94 12.52
CA VAL A 55 -7.39 5.15 11.19
C VAL A 55 -6.24 6.14 11.24
N PHE A 56 -5.10 5.72 10.70
CA PHE A 56 -3.90 6.53 10.53
C PHE A 56 -3.66 6.78 9.03
N LEU A 57 -3.23 7.99 8.70
CA LEU A 57 -2.87 8.36 7.34
C LEU A 57 -1.38 8.66 7.26
N VAL A 58 -0.72 8.18 6.21
CA VAL A 58 0.66 8.53 5.92
C VAL A 58 0.83 8.85 4.44
N ARG A 59 1.44 10.01 4.15
CA ARG A 59 1.77 10.41 2.79
C ARG A 59 3.21 10.04 2.46
N GLY A 60 3.42 9.55 1.24
CA GLY A 60 4.75 9.34 0.67
C GLY A 60 4.70 8.91 -0.79
N ASP A 61 5.83 9.05 -1.47
CA ASP A 61 6.05 8.55 -2.82
C ASP A 61 6.85 7.24 -2.73
N LEU A 62 6.23 6.13 -3.09
CA LEU A 62 6.84 4.80 -2.97
C LEU A 62 8.02 4.58 -3.93
N SER A 63 8.21 5.44 -4.92
CA SER A 63 9.42 5.42 -5.76
C SER A 63 10.64 6.03 -5.07
N LYS A 64 10.45 6.73 -3.93
CA LYS A 64 11.48 7.43 -3.19
C LYS A 64 11.81 6.72 -1.88
N GLU A 65 13.05 6.29 -1.74
CA GLU A 65 13.51 5.54 -0.55
C GLU A 65 13.30 6.31 0.76
N LYS A 66 13.54 7.62 0.75
CA LYS A 66 13.30 8.50 1.91
C LYS A 66 11.85 8.43 2.39
N ASP A 67 10.90 8.45 1.47
CA ASP A 67 9.48 8.38 1.80
C ASP A 67 9.08 6.98 2.29
N VAL A 68 9.61 5.92 1.67
CA VAL A 68 9.40 4.54 2.13
C VAL A 68 9.90 4.38 3.57
N ASN A 69 11.10 4.88 3.89
CA ASN A 69 11.63 4.84 5.24
C ASN A 69 10.77 5.64 6.24
N LYS A 70 10.24 6.80 5.83
CA LYS A 70 9.28 7.58 6.62
C LYS A 70 8.00 6.79 6.90
N ILE A 71 7.44 6.14 5.88
CA ILE A 71 6.23 5.31 6.02
C ILE A 71 6.49 4.17 7.01
N ILE A 72 7.62 3.48 6.88
CA ILE A 72 8.01 2.39 7.78
C ILE A 72 8.12 2.88 9.24
N LYS A 73 8.82 3.99 9.47
CA LYS A 73 8.95 4.58 10.81
C LYS A 73 7.59 4.97 11.39
N PHE A 74 6.73 5.59 10.58
CA PHE A 74 5.39 5.99 11.00
C PHE A 74 4.52 4.78 11.34
N ALA A 75 4.53 3.73 10.50
CA ALA A 75 3.80 2.50 10.77
C ALA A 75 4.20 1.88 12.11
N LYS A 76 5.51 1.74 12.37
CA LYS A 76 6.02 1.22 13.64
C LYS A 76 5.59 2.06 14.84
N SER A 77 5.65 3.39 14.73
CA SER A 77 5.27 4.29 15.83
C SER A 77 3.79 4.23 16.18
N LYS A 78 2.91 4.01 15.18
CA LYS A 78 1.45 4.04 15.36
C LYS A 78 0.85 2.68 15.70
N LEU A 79 1.35 1.63 15.05
CA LEU A 79 0.75 0.30 15.19
C LEU A 79 1.55 -0.63 16.10
N LYS A 80 2.87 -0.42 16.26
CA LYS A 80 3.82 -1.24 17.04
C LYS A 80 4.06 -2.62 16.44
N PHE A 81 3.03 -3.39 16.15
CA PHE A 81 3.05 -4.67 15.43
C PHE A 81 1.99 -4.69 14.33
N PHE A 82 2.01 -5.68 13.47
CA PHE A 82 1.16 -5.75 12.29
C PHE A 82 0.58 -7.15 12.12
N ASP A 83 -0.69 -7.23 11.70
CA ASP A 83 -1.39 -8.48 11.40
C ASP A 83 -1.61 -8.68 9.91
N CYS A 84 -1.68 -7.59 9.14
CA CYS A 84 -1.89 -7.65 7.70
C CYS A 84 -1.19 -6.51 6.99
N LEU A 85 -0.44 -6.84 5.94
CA LEU A 85 0.10 -5.89 4.97
C LEU A 85 -0.54 -6.11 3.61
N ILE A 86 -1.16 -5.07 3.06
CA ILE A 86 -1.75 -5.11 1.72
C ILE A 86 -0.96 -4.17 0.80
N ASN A 87 -0.11 -4.76 -0.04
CA ASN A 87 0.61 -4.08 -1.09
C ASN A 87 -0.34 -3.89 -2.29
N ASN A 88 -1.04 -2.75 -2.30
CA ASN A 88 -2.01 -2.39 -3.33
C ASN A 88 -1.57 -1.19 -4.17
N ALA A 89 -0.66 -0.35 -3.67
CA ALA A 89 -0.16 0.77 -4.45
C ALA A 89 0.57 0.27 -5.70
N SER A 90 0.26 0.86 -6.84
CA SER A 90 0.90 0.59 -8.12
C SER A 90 1.18 1.91 -8.84
N LEU A 91 2.30 1.99 -9.51
CA LEU A 91 2.57 2.97 -10.54
C LEU A 91 2.29 2.31 -11.89
N PHE A 92 1.54 3.01 -12.70
CA PHE A 92 1.15 2.58 -14.02
C PHE A 92 1.21 3.77 -14.97
N GLU A 93 2.24 3.83 -15.78
CA GLU A 93 2.43 4.82 -16.84
C GLU A 93 2.37 4.12 -18.18
N ASN A 94 1.78 4.79 -19.16
CA ASN A 94 1.61 4.24 -20.51
C ASN A 94 2.90 4.42 -21.27
N ASP A 95 3.61 3.36 -21.58
CA ASP A 95 4.79 3.39 -22.42
C ASP A 95 4.94 2.10 -23.25
N LYS A 96 5.82 2.16 -24.24
CA LYS A 96 6.13 1.06 -25.13
C LYS A 96 7.61 0.76 -25.03
N ILE A 97 8.00 -0.43 -25.53
CA ILE A 97 9.40 -0.85 -25.55
C ILE A 97 10.29 0.16 -26.32
N GLU A 98 9.73 0.86 -27.29
CA GLU A 98 10.48 1.81 -28.11
C GLU A 98 10.70 3.16 -27.44
N ASN A 99 9.92 3.51 -26.41
CA ASN A 99 9.94 4.86 -25.84
C ASN A 99 10.03 4.94 -24.32
N PHE A 100 10.18 3.81 -23.62
CA PHE A 100 10.40 3.87 -22.19
C PHE A 100 11.75 4.54 -21.86
N THR A 101 11.81 5.20 -20.72
CA THR A 101 13.04 5.83 -20.24
C THR A 101 13.59 5.10 -19.02
N THR A 102 14.90 5.21 -18.78
CA THR A 102 15.53 4.66 -17.56
C THR A 102 14.86 5.18 -16.29
N ASP A 103 14.39 6.44 -16.28
CA ASP A 103 13.69 7.00 -15.14
C ASP A 103 12.30 6.38 -14.93
N SER A 104 11.50 6.25 -16.00
CA SER A 104 10.18 5.60 -15.92
C SER A 104 10.31 4.14 -15.49
N TRP A 105 11.23 3.40 -16.10
CA TRP A 105 11.59 2.04 -15.72
C TRP A 105 11.95 1.94 -14.23
N GLY A 106 12.89 2.78 -13.80
CA GLY A 106 13.33 2.83 -12.42
C GLY A 106 12.19 3.15 -11.43
N LYS A 107 11.27 4.07 -11.78
CA LYS A 107 10.11 4.39 -10.95
C LYS A 107 9.17 3.19 -10.80
N HIS A 108 8.89 2.47 -11.88
CA HIS A 108 8.03 1.28 -11.86
C HIS A 108 8.64 0.18 -10.99
N LEU A 109 9.90 -0.17 -11.18
CA LEU A 109 10.58 -1.17 -10.35
C LEU A 109 10.64 -0.76 -8.88
N ARG A 110 10.93 0.49 -8.59
CA ARG A 110 10.96 0.97 -7.20
C ARG A 110 9.59 0.90 -6.55
N THR A 111 8.52 1.29 -7.26
CA THR A 111 7.17 1.35 -6.69
C THR A 111 6.52 -0.03 -6.63
N ASN A 112 6.58 -0.81 -7.71
CA ASN A 112 5.79 -2.04 -7.84
C ASN A 112 6.50 -3.29 -7.33
N LEU A 113 7.84 -3.27 -7.25
CA LEU A 113 8.63 -4.44 -6.83
C LEU A 113 9.45 -4.18 -5.56
N ARG A 114 10.37 -3.20 -5.60
CA ARG A 114 11.29 -2.94 -4.48
C ARG A 114 10.56 -2.54 -3.21
N THR A 115 9.62 -1.63 -3.29
CA THR A 115 8.89 -1.14 -2.11
C THR A 115 8.00 -2.19 -1.47
N PRO A 116 7.19 -2.99 -2.19
CA PRO A 116 6.52 -4.15 -1.61
C PRO A 116 7.47 -5.11 -0.88
N ALA A 117 8.65 -5.40 -1.45
CA ALA A 117 9.66 -6.24 -0.80
C ALA A 117 10.20 -5.61 0.51
N LEU A 118 10.50 -4.31 0.52
CA LEU A 118 10.95 -3.59 1.73
C LEU A 118 9.86 -3.54 2.81
N LEU A 119 8.61 -3.30 2.43
CA LEU A 119 7.48 -3.31 3.37
C LEU A 119 7.21 -4.71 3.91
N SER A 120 7.35 -5.75 3.08
CA SER A 120 7.23 -7.16 3.52
C SER A 120 8.33 -7.53 4.51
N LYS A 121 9.57 -7.11 4.27
CA LYS A 121 10.69 -7.27 5.21
C LYS A 121 10.40 -6.54 6.54
N MET A 122 9.89 -5.32 6.49
CA MET A 122 9.48 -4.58 7.70
C MET A 122 8.35 -5.32 8.43
N PHE A 123 7.35 -5.78 7.70
CA PHE A 123 6.22 -6.53 8.24
C PHE A 123 6.70 -7.78 8.99
N ALA A 124 7.49 -8.63 8.34
CA ALA A 124 8.00 -9.87 8.93
C ALA A 124 8.79 -9.66 10.24
N ARG A 125 9.43 -8.48 10.40
CA ARG A 125 10.17 -8.13 11.61
C ARG A 125 9.32 -7.54 12.74
N ASN A 126 8.03 -7.29 12.50
CA ASN A 126 7.14 -6.61 13.47
C ASN A 126 5.78 -7.31 13.59
N ILE A 127 5.70 -8.58 13.27
CA ILE A 127 4.52 -9.42 13.50
C ILE A 127 4.41 -9.82 14.97
N LYS A 128 3.16 -10.10 15.41
CA LYS A 128 2.86 -10.67 16.71
C LYS A 128 1.86 -11.82 16.52
N GLY A 129 2.14 -12.96 17.14
CA GLY A 129 1.27 -14.15 17.02
C GLY A 129 1.42 -14.88 15.67
N LYS A 130 0.43 -15.72 15.34
CA LYS A 130 0.49 -16.66 14.21
C LYS A 130 -0.41 -16.30 13.01
N ASN A 131 -1.38 -15.40 13.17
CA ASN A 131 -2.38 -15.08 12.14
C ASN A 131 -2.01 -13.82 11.36
N ASN A 132 -0.86 -13.85 10.67
CA ASN A 132 -0.34 -12.72 9.93
C ASN A 132 -0.38 -12.98 8.43
N ASN A 133 -0.69 -11.94 7.64
CA ASN A 133 -0.83 -12.06 6.19
C ASN A 133 -0.13 -10.92 5.44
N ILE A 134 0.52 -11.26 4.33
CA ILE A 134 0.95 -10.31 3.30
C ILE A 134 0.12 -10.60 2.06
N ILE A 135 -0.56 -9.57 1.55
CA ILE A 135 -1.37 -9.66 0.34
C ILE A 135 -0.78 -8.70 -0.69
N ASN A 136 -0.42 -9.23 -1.86
CA ASN A 136 0.03 -8.44 -2.99
C ASN A 136 -1.09 -8.38 -4.04
N ILE A 137 -1.55 -7.17 -4.37
CA ILE A 137 -2.50 -6.95 -5.46
C ILE A 137 -1.69 -6.85 -6.74
N ILE A 138 -1.83 -7.84 -7.60
CA ILE A 138 -1.09 -7.99 -8.85
C ILE A 138 -2.03 -7.69 -10.03
N ASP A 139 -1.50 -7.09 -11.09
CA ASP A 139 -2.28 -6.86 -12.30
C ASP A 139 -2.50 -8.18 -13.05
N GLN A 140 -3.70 -8.40 -13.57
CA GLN A 140 -4.05 -9.56 -14.40
C GLN A 140 -3.21 -9.66 -15.68
N ARG A 141 -2.59 -8.57 -16.12
CA ARG A 141 -1.73 -8.52 -17.31
C ARG A 141 -0.43 -9.31 -17.17
N VAL A 142 -0.08 -9.72 -15.97
CA VAL A 142 0.97 -10.73 -15.74
C VAL A 142 0.66 -12.02 -16.53
N PHE A 143 -0.62 -12.36 -16.72
CA PHE A 143 -1.07 -13.54 -17.46
C PHE A 143 -1.49 -13.25 -18.92
N LYS A 144 -1.74 -11.97 -19.25
CA LYS A 144 -2.16 -11.55 -20.61
C LYS A 144 -1.38 -10.31 -21.00
N LEU A 145 -0.20 -10.54 -21.58
CA LEU A 145 0.69 -9.47 -22.02
C LEU A 145 0.04 -8.62 -23.12
N THR A 146 0.27 -7.32 -23.06
CA THR A 146 -0.15 -6.38 -24.10
C THR A 146 1.00 -5.45 -24.46
N PRO A 147 1.19 -5.09 -25.74
CA PRO A 147 2.34 -4.33 -26.20
C PRO A 147 2.42 -2.89 -25.67
N PHE A 148 1.35 -2.38 -25.06
CA PHE A 148 1.26 -0.99 -24.58
C PHE A 148 1.66 -0.77 -23.11
N PHE A 149 2.15 -1.80 -22.42
CA PHE A 149 2.42 -1.74 -20.97
C PHE A 149 3.64 -2.54 -20.60
N PHE A 150 4.77 -2.14 -21.13
CA PHE A 150 6.03 -2.87 -21.01
C PHE A 150 6.51 -3.08 -19.55
N HIS A 151 6.17 -2.16 -18.64
CA HIS A 151 6.64 -2.23 -17.24
C HIS A 151 5.78 -3.05 -16.27
N ILE A 152 4.75 -3.71 -16.73
CA ILE A 152 3.85 -4.46 -15.83
C ILE A 152 4.35 -5.88 -15.55
N LEU A 153 5.42 -6.26 -16.19
CA LEU A 153 6.05 -7.58 -16.04
C LEU A 153 6.87 -7.72 -14.77
#